data_bf5b7ccd938578e2be9226d5fbfaa1e1
#
_entry.id   bf5b7ccd938578e2be9226d5fbfaa1e1
#
_cell.length_a   1.000
_cell.length_b   1.000
_cell.length_c   1.000
_cell.angle_alpha   90.00
_cell.angle_beta   90.00
_cell.angle_gamma   90.00
#
_symmetry.space_group_name_H-M   'P 1'
#
loop_
_entity.id
_entity.type
_entity.pdbx_description
1 polymer ?
#
loop_
_entity_poly.entity_id
_entity_poly.type
_entity_poly.pdbx_seq_one_letter_code
_entity_poly.pdbx_strand_id
1 'polypeptide(L)'
;MIRFFSFLLFTLFLFSCKQKTEIVQAEMKSFNMKFDLRLYSDSTYIFKSIYEFDSIKNETLKGKYKLVNDTLVCYGDFNFNGFIKNNFIESNDEYEKYEILNSKINSNSKIDFQKFPTYTIFTFSKSKGYNYFESTAISYELTENDLLTIDSILPICMNKTSYFKGVKNTNNYSKQCVATKNKNGEIEVWVNCACSGIAKDSYKYFIGAVYDGGHCFFRLKINLTKKECFDVVVNGY
;
A
#
# COMPACT_ATOMS: atom_id res chain seq x y z
N MET A 1 45.11 40.40 -53.48
CA MET A 1 45.12 39.05 -52.88
C MET A 1 44.41 39.10 -51.55
N ILE A 2 43.12 38.78 -51.57
CA ILE A 2 42.22 38.80 -50.39
C ILE A 2 42.10 37.36 -49.93
N ARG A 3 42.61 37.01 -48.74
CA ARG A 3 42.42 35.71 -48.14
C ARG A 3 41.11 35.69 -47.35
N PHE A 4 40.13 34.91 -47.85
CA PHE A 4 38.92 34.58 -47.16
C PHE A 4 39.27 33.60 -46.04
N PHE A 5 39.16 34.01 -44.78
CA PHE A 5 39.14 33.11 -43.64
C PHE A 5 37.69 32.59 -43.46
N SER A 6 37.48 31.36 -43.92
CA SER A 6 36.21 30.64 -43.62
C SER A 6 36.22 30.19 -42.17
N PHE A 7 35.48 30.91 -41.36
CA PHE A 7 35.22 30.53 -39.96
C PHE A 7 34.17 29.42 -39.97
N LEU A 8 34.65 28.14 -39.96
CA LEU A 8 33.77 27.00 -39.77
C LEU A 8 33.30 26.97 -38.30
N LEU A 9 32.12 27.55 -38.07
CA LEU A 9 31.48 27.51 -36.76
C LEU A 9 30.95 26.09 -36.52
N PHE A 10 31.77 25.24 -35.90
CA PHE A 10 31.39 23.92 -35.42
C PHE A 10 30.48 24.13 -34.21
N THR A 11 29.16 24.29 -34.47
CA THR A 11 28.16 24.21 -33.42
C THR A 11 28.13 22.78 -32.88
N LEU A 12 28.92 22.56 -31.84
CA LEU A 12 28.77 21.41 -30.94
C LEU A 12 27.37 21.44 -30.37
N PHE A 13 26.43 20.79 -31.01
CA PHE A 13 25.19 20.38 -30.36
C PHE A 13 25.58 19.41 -29.25
N LEU A 14 25.81 19.96 -28.08
CA LEU A 14 25.84 19.22 -26.87
C LEU A 14 24.41 18.68 -26.67
N PHE A 15 24.13 17.53 -27.30
CA PHE A 15 23.04 16.70 -26.88
C PHE A 15 23.35 16.32 -25.41
N SER A 16 22.88 17.15 -24.50
CA SER A 16 22.81 16.79 -23.09
C SER A 16 21.87 15.58 -23.03
N CYS A 17 22.43 14.41 -23.21
CA CYS A 17 21.74 13.18 -22.96
C CYS A 17 21.41 13.23 -21.46
N LYS A 18 20.19 13.68 -21.09
CA LYS A 18 19.77 13.65 -19.71
C LYS A 18 19.93 12.21 -19.24
N GLN A 19 20.92 12.00 -18.40
CA GLN A 19 21.22 10.68 -17.88
C GLN A 19 19.95 10.16 -17.19
N LYS A 20 19.45 9.03 -17.66
CA LYS A 20 18.31 8.34 -17.06
C LYS A 20 18.64 7.97 -15.62
N THR A 21 18.02 8.63 -14.66
CA THR A 21 18.21 8.38 -13.23
C THR A 21 16.96 7.79 -12.61
N GLU A 22 17.12 6.83 -11.72
CA GLU A 22 16.04 6.31 -10.91
C GLU A 22 15.56 7.39 -9.94
N ILE A 23 14.24 7.60 -9.87
CA ILE A 23 13.60 8.59 -8.99
C ILE A 23 12.73 7.95 -7.92
N VAL A 24 12.20 6.75 -8.17
CA VAL A 24 11.46 5.94 -7.19
C VAL A 24 11.82 4.49 -7.41
N GLN A 25 12.09 3.78 -6.32
CA GLN A 25 12.09 2.34 -6.24
C GLN A 25 11.07 1.91 -5.20
N ALA A 26 10.13 1.05 -5.60
CA ALA A 26 9.10 0.52 -4.72
C ALA A 26 8.98 -1.00 -4.89
N GLU A 27 8.60 -1.69 -3.82
CA GLU A 27 8.57 -3.15 -3.76
C GLU A 27 7.30 -3.64 -3.07
N MET A 28 6.76 -4.75 -3.55
CA MET A 28 5.72 -5.53 -2.91
C MET A 28 6.17 -6.97 -2.78
N LYS A 29 5.88 -7.63 -1.66
CA LYS A 29 6.15 -9.05 -1.44
C LYS A 29 4.85 -9.81 -1.24
N SER A 30 4.72 -10.94 -1.89
CA SER A 30 3.58 -11.83 -1.79
C SER A 30 4.04 -13.28 -1.80
N PHE A 31 3.93 -13.99 -0.67
CA PHE A 31 4.35 -15.38 -0.50
C PHE A 31 5.77 -15.65 -1.02
N ASN A 32 5.89 -16.19 -2.22
CA ASN A 32 7.14 -16.54 -2.92
C ASN A 32 7.41 -15.64 -4.14
N MET A 33 6.76 -14.49 -4.19
CA MET A 33 6.91 -13.51 -5.27
C MET A 33 7.34 -12.16 -4.71
N LYS A 34 8.24 -11.51 -5.43
CA LYS A 34 8.62 -10.14 -5.23
C LYS A 34 8.31 -9.34 -6.49
N PHE A 35 7.71 -8.18 -6.32
CA PHE A 35 7.48 -7.20 -7.37
C PHE A 35 8.35 -5.97 -7.11
N ASP A 36 9.08 -5.49 -8.11
CA ASP A 36 9.98 -4.34 -8.04
C ASP A 36 9.56 -3.33 -9.12
N LEU A 37 9.05 -2.18 -8.71
CA LEU A 37 8.65 -1.07 -9.58
C LEU A 37 9.68 0.04 -9.47
N ARG A 38 10.26 0.45 -10.60
CA ARG A 38 11.22 1.55 -10.70
C ARG A 38 10.74 2.60 -11.66
N LEU A 39 10.72 3.84 -11.22
CA LEU A 39 10.39 5.01 -12.03
C LEU A 39 11.66 5.81 -12.32
N TYR A 40 11.78 6.33 -13.53
CA TYR A 40 12.95 7.04 -14.00
C TYR A 40 12.63 8.48 -14.42
N SER A 41 13.65 9.35 -14.37
CA SER A 41 13.54 10.79 -14.67
C SER A 41 13.11 11.10 -16.12
N ASP A 42 13.20 10.14 -17.03
CA ASP A 42 12.74 10.23 -18.42
C ASP A 42 11.27 9.80 -18.61
N SER A 43 10.51 9.68 -17.54
CA SER A 43 9.11 9.24 -17.50
C SER A 43 8.91 7.79 -17.98
N THR A 44 9.93 6.96 -17.87
CA THR A 44 9.82 5.51 -18.12
C THR A 44 9.78 4.74 -16.81
N TYR A 45 9.21 3.54 -16.84
CA TYR A 45 9.25 2.61 -15.71
C TYR A 45 9.84 1.25 -16.12
N ILE A 46 10.29 0.49 -15.14
CA ILE A 46 10.56 -0.94 -15.20
C ILE A 46 9.81 -1.59 -14.05
N PHE A 47 9.01 -2.62 -14.37
CA PHE A 47 8.33 -3.46 -13.41
C PHE A 47 8.84 -4.89 -13.55
N LYS A 48 9.24 -5.51 -12.44
CA LYS A 48 9.76 -6.88 -12.43
C LYS A 48 8.93 -7.74 -11.49
N SER A 49 8.52 -8.91 -11.97
CA SER A 49 8.01 -10.01 -11.17
C SER A 49 9.12 -11.03 -10.98
N ILE A 50 9.47 -11.31 -9.74
CA ILE A 50 10.58 -12.20 -9.38
C ILE A 50 9.99 -13.34 -8.55
N TYR A 51 10.12 -14.57 -9.05
CA TYR A 51 9.70 -15.77 -8.37
C TYR A 51 10.90 -16.37 -7.63
N GLU A 52 10.77 -16.57 -6.31
CA GLU A 52 11.89 -17.02 -5.47
C GLU A 52 12.34 -18.45 -5.80
N PHE A 53 11.42 -19.30 -6.26
CA PHE A 53 11.67 -20.73 -6.52
C PHE A 53 11.71 -21.09 -8.01
N ASP A 54 11.44 -20.17 -8.91
CA ASP A 54 11.37 -20.44 -10.35
C ASP A 54 11.79 -19.21 -11.15
N SER A 55 13.10 -19.09 -11.41
CA SER A 55 13.66 -17.97 -12.16
C SER A 55 13.22 -17.90 -13.63
N ILE A 56 12.70 -19.01 -14.19
CA ILE A 56 12.21 -19.07 -15.58
C ILE A 56 10.94 -18.23 -15.74
N LYS A 57 10.16 -18.05 -14.64
CA LYS A 57 8.95 -17.24 -14.62
C LYS A 57 9.20 -15.75 -14.34
N ASN A 58 10.45 -15.34 -14.15
CA ASN A 58 10.74 -13.94 -13.94
C ASN A 58 10.38 -13.12 -15.18
N GLU A 59 9.63 -12.05 -14.97
CA GLU A 59 9.16 -11.17 -16.03
C GLU A 59 9.69 -9.76 -15.82
N THR A 60 9.95 -9.05 -16.92
CA THR A 60 10.31 -7.64 -16.90
C THR A 60 9.45 -6.89 -17.90
N LEU A 61 8.58 -6.04 -17.39
CA LEU A 61 7.68 -5.19 -18.15
C LEU A 61 8.21 -3.75 -18.15
N LYS A 62 7.97 -3.02 -19.23
CA LYS A 62 8.47 -1.67 -19.44
C LYS A 62 7.38 -0.78 -20.03
N GLY A 63 7.53 0.51 -19.83
CA GLY A 63 6.60 1.48 -20.42
C GLY A 63 6.91 2.89 -19.97
N LYS A 64 5.88 3.72 -20.03
CA LYS A 64 5.93 5.11 -19.62
C LYS A 64 4.98 5.34 -18.45
N TYR A 65 5.23 6.38 -17.68
CA TYR A 65 4.32 6.79 -16.60
C TYR A 65 4.06 8.29 -16.65
N LYS A 66 2.98 8.69 -16.00
CA LYS A 66 2.68 10.07 -15.60
C LYS A 66 2.52 10.13 -14.10
N LEU A 67 3.08 11.14 -13.49
CA LEU A 67 2.89 11.44 -12.06
C LEU A 67 2.41 12.88 -11.94
N VAL A 68 1.20 13.06 -11.44
CA VAL A 68 0.55 14.38 -11.25
C VAL A 68 -0.16 14.38 -9.89
N ASN A 69 0.21 15.31 -9.02
CA ASN A 69 -0.39 15.44 -7.69
C ASN A 69 -0.49 14.10 -6.93
N ASP A 70 0.62 13.40 -6.83
CA ASP A 70 0.74 12.07 -6.21
C ASP A 70 0.00 10.92 -6.92
N THR A 71 -0.74 11.20 -8.00
CA THR A 71 -1.37 10.16 -8.83
C THR A 71 -0.38 9.64 -9.86
N LEU A 72 -0.11 8.33 -9.80
CA LEU A 72 0.76 7.60 -10.71
C LEU A 72 -0.08 6.79 -11.69
N VAL A 73 0.17 6.99 -12.99
CA VAL A 73 -0.41 6.18 -14.05
C VAL A 73 0.71 5.60 -14.90
N CYS A 74 0.85 4.27 -14.90
CA CYS A 74 1.75 3.53 -15.78
C CYS A 74 0.99 2.98 -16.97
N TYR A 75 1.60 3.01 -18.16
CA TYR A 75 1.04 2.51 -19.41
C TYR A 75 2.10 1.91 -20.30
N GLY A 76 1.77 0.84 -20.99
CA GLY A 76 2.66 0.03 -21.81
C GLY A 76 2.47 -1.46 -21.52
N ASP A 77 3.55 -2.18 -21.24
CA ASP A 77 3.47 -3.61 -20.94
C ASP A 77 2.74 -3.88 -19.60
N PHE A 78 2.83 -2.96 -18.64
CA PHE A 78 2.13 -3.00 -17.34
C PHE A 78 1.27 -1.75 -17.20
N ASN A 79 -0.05 -1.95 -17.09
CA ASN A 79 -0.99 -0.87 -16.85
C ASN A 79 -1.31 -0.81 -15.34
N PHE A 80 -1.01 0.32 -14.71
CA PHE A 80 -1.23 0.54 -13.30
C PHE A 80 -1.74 1.96 -13.06
N ASN A 81 -2.71 2.08 -12.18
CA ASN A 81 -3.25 3.35 -11.73
C ASN A 81 -3.25 3.37 -10.20
N GLY A 82 -2.58 4.33 -9.62
CA GLY A 82 -2.44 4.42 -8.17
C GLY A 82 -2.01 5.80 -7.71
N PHE A 83 -1.70 5.91 -6.44
CA PHE A 83 -1.26 7.16 -5.84
C PHE A 83 -0.17 6.90 -4.78
N ILE A 84 0.65 7.92 -4.56
CA ILE A 84 1.73 7.91 -3.57
C ILE A 84 1.17 8.45 -2.25
N LYS A 85 1.24 7.63 -1.20
CA LYS A 85 0.77 8.02 0.13
C LYS A 85 1.50 7.21 1.22
N ASN A 86 1.85 7.89 2.31
CA ASN A 86 2.43 7.23 3.50
C ASN A 86 3.62 6.31 3.18
N ASN A 87 4.52 6.75 2.30
CA ASN A 87 5.67 5.98 1.81
C ASN A 87 5.31 4.71 1.01
N PHE A 88 4.12 4.68 0.43
CA PHE A 88 3.66 3.60 -0.45
C PHE A 88 3.13 4.16 -1.77
N ILE A 89 3.18 3.33 -2.80
CA ILE A 89 2.37 3.47 -4.02
C ILE A 89 1.19 2.52 -3.87
N GLU A 90 -0.01 3.05 -3.69
CA GLU A 90 -1.24 2.29 -3.47
C GLU A 90 -2.06 2.23 -4.76
N SER A 91 -2.56 1.03 -5.13
CA SER A 91 -3.45 0.84 -6.28
C SER A 91 -4.80 1.53 -6.06
N ASN A 92 -5.38 2.09 -7.13
CA ASN A 92 -6.75 2.61 -7.13
C ASN A 92 -7.80 1.51 -7.25
N ASP A 93 -7.45 0.38 -7.84
CA ASP A 93 -8.40 -0.66 -8.23
C ASP A 93 -8.44 -1.82 -7.23
N GLU A 94 -7.30 -2.09 -6.55
CA GLU A 94 -7.14 -3.19 -5.61
C GLU A 94 -6.58 -2.71 -4.28
N TYR A 95 -6.77 -3.50 -3.21
CA TYR A 95 -6.12 -3.27 -1.92
C TYR A 95 -4.69 -3.81 -1.93
N GLU A 96 -3.89 -3.24 -2.81
CA GLU A 96 -2.48 -3.56 -3.00
C GLU A 96 -1.63 -2.31 -2.90
N LYS A 97 -0.41 -2.47 -2.41
CA LYS A 97 0.55 -1.37 -2.34
C LYS A 97 2.00 -1.84 -2.37
N TYR A 98 2.81 -0.97 -2.93
CA TYR A 98 4.26 -1.12 -3.05
C TYR A 98 4.93 -0.18 -2.05
N GLU A 99 5.79 -0.71 -1.18
CA GLU A 99 6.59 0.11 -0.26
C GLU A 99 7.67 0.85 -1.02
N ILE A 100 7.78 2.15 -0.83
CA ILE A 100 8.83 2.98 -1.42
C ILE A 100 10.11 2.77 -0.61
N LEU A 101 11.11 2.14 -1.22
CA LEU A 101 12.42 1.89 -0.62
C LEU A 101 13.37 3.07 -0.79
N ASN A 102 13.26 3.76 -1.93
CA ASN A 102 14.04 4.94 -2.26
C ASN A 102 13.20 5.89 -3.11
N SER A 103 13.25 7.18 -2.78
CA SER A 103 12.49 8.20 -3.51
C SER A 103 13.20 9.53 -3.50
N LYS A 104 13.20 10.19 -4.67
CA LYS A 104 13.49 11.63 -4.81
C LYS A 104 12.21 12.49 -4.78
N ILE A 105 11.06 11.85 -4.57
CA ILE A 105 9.75 12.48 -4.46
C ILE A 105 9.38 12.52 -2.98
N ASN A 106 8.92 13.67 -2.50
CA ASN A 106 8.44 13.78 -1.12
C ASN A 106 7.12 13.03 -0.97
N SER A 107 7.13 12.00 -0.13
CA SER A 107 5.91 11.34 0.33
C SER A 107 5.75 11.61 1.83
N ASN A 108 4.91 12.59 2.18
CA ASN A 108 4.69 12.91 3.58
C ASN A 108 3.76 11.88 4.21
N SER A 109 4.28 11.07 5.15
CA SER A 109 3.44 10.25 6.01
C SER A 109 2.96 11.09 7.19
N LYS A 110 1.63 11.07 7.46
CA LYS A 110 1.02 11.69 8.65
C LYS A 110 1.08 10.79 9.87
N ILE A 111 1.50 9.53 9.70
CA ILE A 111 1.62 8.52 10.74
C ILE A 111 3.06 8.04 10.79
N ASP A 112 3.63 8.02 11.97
CA ASP A 112 4.92 7.40 12.23
C ASP A 112 4.74 5.87 12.41
N PHE A 113 4.87 5.13 11.31
CA PHE A 113 4.74 3.67 11.35
C PHE A 113 5.83 2.95 12.16
N GLN A 114 6.90 3.64 12.58
CA GLN A 114 7.86 3.06 13.53
C GLN A 114 7.21 2.89 14.91
N LYS A 115 6.28 3.79 15.29
CA LYS A 115 5.49 3.65 16.52
C LYS A 115 4.36 2.61 16.39
N PHE A 116 3.93 2.33 15.15
CA PHE A 116 2.82 1.42 14.85
C PHE A 116 3.25 0.29 13.89
N PRO A 117 4.29 -0.52 14.23
CA PRO A 117 4.90 -1.46 13.29
C PRO A 117 3.99 -2.62 12.88
N THR A 118 2.89 -2.84 13.62
CA THR A 118 1.90 -3.88 13.33
C THR A 118 0.75 -3.39 12.46
N TYR A 119 0.73 -2.11 12.12
CA TYR A 119 -0.37 -1.51 11.35
C TYR A 119 -0.02 -1.36 9.88
N THR A 120 -1.01 -1.59 9.05
CA THR A 120 -1.02 -1.27 7.63
C THR A 120 -2.36 -0.63 7.28
N ILE A 121 -2.34 0.56 6.67
CA ILE A 121 -3.54 1.32 6.34
C ILE A 121 -3.72 1.32 4.83
N PHE A 122 -4.91 0.94 4.38
CA PHE A 122 -5.33 1.02 2.98
C PHE A 122 -6.41 2.08 2.84
N THR A 123 -6.36 2.81 1.74
CA THR A 123 -7.35 3.83 1.44
C THR A 123 -8.63 3.20 0.90
N PHE A 124 -9.77 3.56 1.49
CA PHE A 124 -11.06 3.11 0.99
C PHE A 124 -11.34 3.69 -0.41
N SER A 125 -11.78 2.81 -1.31
CA SER A 125 -12.38 3.19 -2.59
C SER A 125 -13.51 2.21 -2.93
N LYS A 126 -14.59 2.73 -3.51
CA LYS A 126 -15.72 1.89 -3.96
C LYS A 126 -15.36 0.98 -5.14
N SER A 127 -14.32 1.32 -5.90
CA SER A 127 -13.80 0.49 -7.00
C SER A 127 -13.03 -0.74 -6.52
N LYS A 128 -12.50 -0.69 -5.29
CA LYS A 128 -11.76 -1.83 -4.70
C LYS A 128 -12.74 -2.89 -4.20
N GLY A 129 -12.75 -4.06 -4.76
CA GLY A 129 -13.74 -5.13 -4.66
C GLY A 129 -14.29 -5.59 -3.29
N TYR A 130 -13.84 -5.04 -2.17
CA TYR A 130 -14.29 -5.42 -0.83
C TYR A 130 -15.33 -4.43 -0.29
N ASN A 131 -16.61 -4.83 -0.30
CA ASN A 131 -17.73 -4.01 0.18
C ASN A 131 -17.98 -4.24 1.69
N TYR A 132 -17.08 -3.76 2.53
CA TYR A 132 -17.27 -3.84 3.98
C TYR A 132 -18.09 -2.69 4.56
N PHE A 133 -18.38 -1.66 3.77
CA PHE A 133 -19.04 -0.44 4.20
C PHE A 133 -20.30 -0.15 3.40
N GLU A 134 -21.15 0.72 3.91
CA GLU A 134 -22.33 1.17 3.18
C GLU A 134 -21.96 1.91 1.88
N SER A 135 -22.87 1.90 0.92
CA SER A 135 -22.63 2.51 -0.40
C SER A 135 -22.40 4.03 -0.37
N THR A 136 -22.87 4.69 0.69
CA THR A 136 -22.71 6.13 0.93
C THR A 136 -21.43 6.51 1.64
N ALA A 137 -20.67 5.51 2.15
CA ALA A 137 -19.43 5.74 2.87
C ALA A 137 -18.40 6.49 2.01
N ILE A 138 -17.66 7.39 2.63
CA ILE A 138 -16.54 8.12 2.04
C ILE A 138 -15.25 7.77 2.74
N SER A 139 -14.12 7.86 2.04
CA SER A 139 -12.81 7.56 2.62
C SER A 139 -12.50 8.47 3.82
N TYR A 140 -11.94 7.88 4.88
CA TYR A 140 -11.43 8.61 6.03
C TYR A 140 -9.94 8.30 6.21
N GLU A 141 -9.16 9.34 6.53
CA GLU A 141 -7.73 9.22 6.77
C GLU A 141 -7.47 9.07 8.26
N LEU A 142 -7.03 7.87 8.66
CA LEU A 142 -6.69 7.58 10.06
C LEU A 142 -5.52 8.43 10.55
N THR A 143 -5.57 8.80 11.82
CA THR A 143 -4.53 9.49 12.57
C THR A 143 -3.86 8.55 13.57
N GLU A 144 -2.73 8.96 14.18
CA GLU A 144 -2.10 8.19 15.28
C GLU A 144 -3.06 7.98 16.46
N ASN A 145 -3.88 8.99 16.79
CA ASN A 145 -4.89 8.87 17.86
C ASN A 145 -5.97 7.84 17.54
N ASP A 146 -6.34 7.69 16.28
CA ASP A 146 -7.29 6.65 15.86
C ASP A 146 -6.68 5.26 16.05
N LEU A 147 -5.39 5.07 15.74
CA LEU A 147 -4.69 3.80 15.96
C LEU A 147 -4.60 3.45 17.45
N LEU A 148 -4.30 4.41 18.32
CA LEU A 148 -4.33 4.23 19.77
C LEU A 148 -5.75 3.87 20.25
N THR A 149 -6.77 4.46 19.67
CA THR A 149 -8.16 4.14 19.97
C THR A 149 -8.51 2.71 19.55
N ILE A 150 -8.07 2.28 18.35
CA ILE A 150 -8.23 0.89 17.91
C ILE A 150 -7.57 -0.07 18.89
N ASP A 151 -6.32 0.20 19.31
CA ASP A 151 -5.61 -0.65 20.27
C ASP A 151 -6.31 -0.74 21.63
N SER A 152 -7.02 0.30 22.05
CA SER A 152 -7.80 0.28 23.28
C SER A 152 -9.11 -0.52 23.18
N ILE A 153 -9.74 -0.51 22.01
CA ILE A 153 -11.05 -1.16 21.78
C ILE A 153 -10.88 -2.64 21.40
N LEU A 154 -9.87 -2.97 20.63
CA LEU A 154 -9.67 -4.32 20.07
C LEU A 154 -9.67 -5.43 21.14
N PRO A 155 -8.99 -5.32 22.30
CA PRO A 155 -9.07 -6.33 23.35
C PRO A 155 -10.48 -6.50 23.91
N ILE A 156 -11.25 -5.40 24.01
CA ILE A 156 -12.64 -5.44 24.50
C ILE A 156 -13.51 -6.22 23.51
N CYS A 157 -13.30 -6.02 22.21
CA CYS A 157 -14.02 -6.75 21.16
C CYS A 157 -13.70 -8.23 21.18
N MET A 158 -12.43 -8.59 21.32
CA MET A 158 -11.99 -9.98 21.36
C MET A 158 -12.57 -10.71 22.57
N ASN A 159 -12.65 -10.07 23.73
CA ASN A 159 -13.21 -10.67 24.96
C ASN A 159 -14.73 -10.93 24.88
N LYS A 160 -15.45 -10.36 23.92
CA LYS A 160 -16.88 -10.62 23.71
C LYS A 160 -17.18 -11.98 23.07
N THR A 161 -16.18 -12.66 22.57
CA THR A 161 -16.34 -13.95 21.89
C THR A 161 -15.48 -15.03 22.54
N SER A 162 -16.00 -16.27 22.59
CA SER A 162 -15.26 -17.41 23.14
C SER A 162 -14.06 -17.85 22.29
N TYR A 163 -14.00 -17.43 21.02
CA TYR A 163 -12.92 -17.77 20.08
C TYR A 163 -11.56 -17.22 20.50
N PHE A 164 -11.53 -16.15 21.29
CA PHE A 164 -10.29 -15.54 21.77
C PHE A 164 -9.95 -15.87 23.21
N LYS A 165 -10.61 -16.91 23.77
CA LYS A 165 -10.34 -17.32 25.14
C LYS A 165 -8.85 -17.63 25.35
N GLY A 166 -8.20 -16.83 26.21
CA GLY A 166 -6.77 -16.95 26.48
C GLY A 166 -5.86 -16.05 25.63
N VAL A 167 -6.35 -15.37 24.64
CA VAL A 167 -5.58 -14.35 23.90
C VAL A 167 -5.52 -13.08 24.74
N LYS A 168 -4.32 -12.75 25.26
CA LYS A 168 -4.13 -11.61 26.18
C LYS A 168 -3.54 -10.37 25.52
N ASN A 169 -2.95 -10.50 24.33
CA ASN A 169 -2.17 -9.43 23.75
C ASN A 169 -2.50 -9.23 22.25
N THR A 170 -3.08 -8.09 21.92
CA THR A 170 -3.40 -7.68 20.54
C THR A 170 -2.18 -7.21 19.76
N ASN A 171 -1.04 -6.95 20.42
CA ASN A 171 0.22 -6.60 19.76
C ASN A 171 0.83 -7.77 18.98
N ASN A 172 0.36 -8.99 19.25
CA ASN A 172 0.76 -10.19 18.50
C ASN A 172 0.06 -10.33 17.14
N TYR A 173 -0.72 -9.33 16.74
CA TYR A 173 -1.43 -9.33 15.47
C TYR A 173 -0.96 -8.19 14.57
N SER A 174 -0.68 -8.52 13.32
CA SER A 174 -0.63 -7.55 12.24
C SER A 174 -2.04 -7.11 11.90
N LYS A 175 -2.24 -5.80 11.72
CA LYS A 175 -3.55 -5.17 11.54
C LYS A 175 -3.59 -4.42 10.21
N GLN A 176 -4.48 -4.80 9.33
CA GLN A 176 -4.82 -4.06 8.13
C GLN A 176 -6.07 -3.24 8.40
N CYS A 177 -6.01 -1.94 8.16
CA CYS A 177 -7.11 -1.02 8.43
C CYS A 177 -7.59 -0.36 7.15
N VAL A 178 -8.91 -0.33 6.96
CA VAL A 178 -9.60 0.51 5.96
C VAL A 178 -10.61 1.35 6.71
N ALA A 179 -10.58 2.67 6.54
CA ALA A 179 -11.43 3.58 7.31
C ALA A 179 -12.33 4.42 6.42
N THR A 180 -13.54 4.64 6.92
CA THR A 180 -14.57 5.44 6.25
C THR A 180 -15.28 6.35 7.24
N LYS A 181 -15.95 7.36 6.69
CA LYS A 181 -16.98 8.10 7.37
C LYS A 181 -18.33 7.69 6.78
N ASN A 182 -19.26 7.22 7.63
CA ASN A 182 -20.60 6.84 7.21
C ASN A 182 -21.51 8.06 7.01
N LYS A 183 -22.76 7.84 6.56
CA LYS A 183 -23.75 8.90 6.31
C LYS A 183 -24.10 9.75 7.55
N ASN A 184 -23.89 9.23 8.76
CA ASN A 184 -24.12 9.93 10.02
C ASN A 184 -22.89 10.75 10.46
N GLY A 185 -21.80 10.74 9.68
CA GLY A 185 -20.55 11.38 10.02
C GLY A 185 -19.68 10.59 11.00
N GLU A 186 -20.06 9.35 11.36
CA GLU A 186 -19.31 8.50 12.26
C GLU A 186 -18.13 7.83 11.53
N ILE A 187 -17.02 7.66 12.24
CA ILE A 187 -15.82 7.02 11.69
C ILE A 187 -15.91 5.52 11.96
N GLU A 188 -15.89 4.74 10.90
CA GLU A 188 -15.88 3.29 10.93
C GLU A 188 -14.58 2.76 10.35
N VAL A 189 -13.97 1.78 11.03
CA VAL A 189 -12.75 1.12 10.58
C VAL A 189 -13.00 -0.38 10.48
N TRP A 190 -12.77 -0.93 9.31
CA TRP A 190 -12.62 -2.36 9.14
C TRP A 190 -11.19 -2.75 9.50
N VAL A 191 -11.04 -3.70 10.40
CA VAL A 191 -9.74 -4.17 10.89
C VAL A 191 -9.64 -5.66 10.57
N ASN A 192 -8.66 -6.01 9.76
CA ASN A 192 -8.32 -7.39 9.44
C ASN A 192 -7.02 -7.76 10.16
N CYS A 193 -7.08 -8.78 10.99
CA CYS A 193 -6.01 -9.17 11.88
C CYS A 193 -5.43 -10.53 11.50
N ALA A 194 -4.11 -10.65 11.58
CA ALA A 194 -3.40 -11.93 11.44
C ALA A 194 -2.31 -12.07 12.49
N CYS A 195 -2.10 -13.29 13.02
CA CYS A 195 -0.95 -13.58 13.89
C CYS A 195 0.34 -13.12 13.23
N SER A 196 1.11 -12.26 13.89
CA SER A 196 2.31 -11.62 13.32
C SER A 196 3.36 -12.62 12.81
N GLY A 197 3.43 -13.84 13.39
CA GLY A 197 4.36 -14.88 12.95
C GLY A 197 4.01 -15.52 11.60
N ILE A 198 2.74 -15.45 11.16
CA ILE A 198 2.27 -16.13 9.94
C ILE A 198 2.22 -15.17 8.76
N ALA A 199 1.87 -13.91 8.99
CA ALA A 199 1.53 -12.96 7.94
C ALA A 199 2.56 -11.84 7.76
N LYS A 200 3.76 -11.99 8.27
CA LYS A 200 4.73 -10.91 8.51
C LYS A 200 5.03 -10.03 7.28
N ASP A 201 5.14 -10.63 6.10
CA ASP A 201 5.55 -9.88 4.91
C ASP A 201 4.37 -9.55 3.98
N SER A 202 3.49 -10.51 3.69
CA SER A 202 2.39 -10.32 2.74
C SER A 202 1.30 -9.38 3.27
N TYR A 203 1.03 -9.41 4.57
CA TYR A 203 -0.03 -8.61 5.21
C TYR A 203 0.19 -7.10 5.12
N LYS A 204 1.43 -6.68 4.88
CA LYS A 204 1.82 -5.28 4.69
C LYS A 204 1.37 -4.74 3.34
N TYR A 205 1.28 -5.59 2.33
CA TYR A 205 1.22 -5.18 0.93
C TYR A 205 -0.14 -5.37 0.28
N PHE A 206 -0.94 -6.33 0.71
CA PHE A 206 -2.26 -6.58 0.13
C PHE A 206 -3.24 -7.17 1.13
N ILE A 207 -4.55 -6.95 0.88
CA ILE A 207 -5.63 -7.58 1.63
C ILE A 207 -6.00 -8.89 0.94
N GLY A 208 -5.56 -10.00 1.52
CA GLY A 208 -5.90 -11.34 1.06
C GLY A 208 -7.07 -11.95 1.83
N ALA A 209 -7.80 -12.86 1.21
CA ALA A 209 -8.79 -13.69 1.88
C ALA A 209 -8.10 -14.93 2.47
N VAL A 210 -8.26 -15.14 3.77
CA VAL A 210 -7.87 -16.36 4.47
C VAL A 210 -9.12 -16.97 5.06
N TYR A 211 -9.34 -18.29 4.88
CA TYR A 211 -10.58 -18.96 5.25
C TYR A 211 -10.43 -19.90 6.45
N ASP A 212 -9.20 -20.22 6.85
CA ASP A 212 -8.85 -21.10 7.96
C ASP A 212 -7.89 -20.44 8.96
N GLY A 213 -7.30 -21.22 9.87
CA GLY A 213 -6.30 -20.73 10.84
C GLY A 213 -6.89 -20.19 12.13
N GLY A 214 -8.17 -20.33 12.37
CA GLY A 214 -8.85 -20.02 13.62
C GLY A 214 -8.60 -18.60 14.09
N HIS A 215 -8.36 -18.42 15.39
CA HIS A 215 -8.15 -17.11 16.01
C HIS A 215 -6.91 -16.34 15.48
N CYS A 216 -6.03 -16.99 14.72
CA CYS A 216 -4.93 -16.29 14.07
C CYS A 216 -5.39 -15.35 12.94
N PHE A 217 -6.58 -15.57 12.40
CA PHE A 217 -7.15 -14.73 11.34
C PHE A 217 -8.57 -14.34 11.71
N PHE A 218 -8.77 -13.08 11.93
CA PHE A 218 -10.10 -12.53 12.21
C PHE A 218 -10.24 -11.12 11.66
N ARG A 219 -11.47 -10.70 11.49
CA ARG A 219 -11.81 -9.34 11.08
C ARG A 219 -13.00 -8.83 11.87
N LEU A 220 -13.06 -7.53 12.03
CA LEU A 220 -14.17 -6.85 12.69
C LEU A 220 -14.29 -5.42 12.17
N LYS A 221 -15.39 -4.77 12.52
CA LYS A 221 -15.53 -3.32 12.37
C LYS A 221 -15.52 -2.65 13.73
N ILE A 222 -14.92 -1.47 13.79
CA ILE A 222 -14.90 -0.59 14.96
C ILE A 222 -15.52 0.74 14.54
N ASN A 223 -16.54 1.17 15.25
CA ASN A 223 -17.02 2.55 15.20
C ASN A 223 -16.18 3.36 16.19
N LEU A 224 -15.24 4.16 15.71
CA LEU A 224 -14.34 4.95 16.56
C LEU A 224 -15.09 6.06 17.29
N THR A 225 -16.14 6.61 16.67
CA THR A 225 -16.96 7.68 17.25
C THR A 225 -17.73 7.19 18.48
N LYS A 226 -18.28 5.97 18.40
CA LYS A 226 -19.05 5.35 19.49
C LYS A 226 -18.20 4.47 20.42
N LYS A 227 -16.97 4.15 20.01
CA LYS A 227 -16.07 3.20 20.68
C LYS A 227 -16.67 1.81 20.81
N GLU A 228 -17.32 1.35 19.77
CA GLU A 228 -18.01 0.06 19.71
C GLU A 228 -17.44 -0.81 18.59
N CYS A 229 -17.54 -2.13 18.76
CA CYS A 229 -17.17 -3.10 17.73
C CYS A 229 -18.38 -3.93 17.31
N PHE A 230 -18.39 -4.33 16.04
CA PHE A 230 -19.42 -5.15 15.42
C PHE A 230 -18.83 -5.98 14.27
N ASP A 231 -19.63 -6.87 13.70
CA ASP A 231 -19.24 -7.74 12.59
C ASP A 231 -17.94 -8.54 12.86
N VAL A 232 -17.79 -9.05 14.08
CA VAL A 232 -16.63 -9.87 14.45
C VAL A 232 -16.75 -11.24 13.77
N VAL A 233 -15.81 -11.53 12.89
CA VAL A 233 -15.72 -12.82 12.17
C VAL A 233 -14.35 -13.42 12.44
N VAL A 234 -14.34 -14.63 13.00
CA VAL A 234 -13.12 -15.43 13.21
C VAL A 234 -13.12 -16.56 12.20
N ASN A 235 -11.96 -16.85 11.61
CA ASN A 235 -11.85 -17.91 10.63
C ASN A 235 -12.08 -19.30 11.27
N GLY A 236 -12.45 -20.27 10.46
CA GLY A 236 -12.57 -21.67 10.87
C GLY A 236 -11.21 -22.32 11.18
N TYR A 237 -11.26 -23.56 11.72
CA TYR A 237 -10.10 -24.42 11.92
C TYR A 237 -10.06 -25.49 10.84
#